data_e2f749e65e2fd1770b68bb3a5988192a
#
_entry.id   e2f749e65e2fd1770b68bb3a5988192a
#
_cell.length_a   1.000
_cell.length_b   1.000
_cell.length_c   1.000
_cell.angle_alpha   90.00
_cell.angle_beta   90.00
_cell.angle_gamma   90.00
#
_symmetry.space_group_name_H-M   'P 1'
#
loop_
_entity.id
_entity.type
_entity.pdbx_description
1 polymer ?
#
loop_
_entity_poly.entity_id
_entity_poly.type
_entity_poly.pdbx_seq_one_letter_code
_entity_poly.pdbx_strand_id
1 'polypeptide(L)'
;MKRTFVALVALCATITSIAQDNLSALMPMPNHIEHPKGRAWHIIEGRTAVEQPADSLLFIAETIADIISQRTDVPVSIAQKGKKADIKLCIDNTLEGAEHYRLQISQRGITLSGSTAAALFRGAMTLDQLLIGDVVATAQDRMSPIIIDDAPRFACRALMLDPARHFLPVKDVKFFIDQMAKYKYNVLQLHLTDDQGWRVAINSHPRLASAKHYTQDELREIVSYAAQRHIEVIPEMDIPGHTVAILAAYPELSCSHLKEDTVVVGHTTNRMVCAANNKSYEVLTDVINEIAPLFASPYIHLGGDEAAVPANWAKCADCQEMMRKAGYTEATQLMTPFFDRILAAVRVNGKKPILWCELDNIYPPANDYLFPYPKDVTLVTWRNGLTPTCLSLTKKYGHPIIMAPGEYAYFDYPQWRGDLPEFNNWGMPISTLENCYKLDPGYGREAEEQSHVLGVMGTLWAEAIGDVNRATYMTFPRAFALAEAGWTQLEHRDWDSFKVRMYPNLTDLMKCGVSVRVPFEIVERK
;
A
#
# COMPACT_ATOMS: atom_id res chain seq x y z
N MET A 1 -50.15 -59.12 -23.37
CA MET A 1 -49.94 -58.39 -22.11
C MET A 1 -48.48 -58.61 -21.69
N LYS A 2 -47.60 -57.68 -22.03
CA LYS A 2 -46.19 -57.68 -21.59
C LYS A 2 -46.03 -56.44 -20.70
N ARG A 3 -45.81 -56.67 -19.40
CA ARG A 3 -45.50 -55.62 -18.42
C ARG A 3 -43.99 -55.34 -18.53
N THR A 4 -43.65 -54.13 -18.99
CA THR A 4 -42.28 -53.62 -19.00
C THR A 4 -42.04 -53.01 -17.63
N PHE A 5 -41.15 -53.60 -16.83
CA PHE A 5 -40.61 -53.02 -15.61
C PHE A 5 -39.61 -51.93 -15.99
N VAL A 6 -39.93 -50.69 -15.67
CA VAL A 6 -38.96 -49.57 -15.71
C VAL A 6 -38.21 -49.56 -14.37
N ALA A 7 -36.98 -50.01 -14.38
CA ALA A 7 -36.08 -49.86 -13.24
C ALA A 7 -35.66 -48.42 -13.12
N LEU A 8 -36.16 -47.74 -12.07
CA LEU A 8 -35.71 -46.42 -11.65
C LEU A 8 -34.35 -46.59 -10.94
N VAL A 9 -33.26 -46.37 -11.66
CA VAL A 9 -31.93 -46.28 -11.05
C VAL A 9 -31.89 -44.94 -10.34
N ALA A 10 -32.14 -44.97 -9.03
CA ALA A 10 -31.86 -43.84 -8.16
C ALA A 10 -30.34 -43.68 -8.10
N LEU A 11 -29.82 -42.74 -8.85
CA LEU A 11 -28.46 -42.25 -8.74
C LEU A 11 -28.41 -41.45 -7.44
N CYS A 12 -28.09 -42.11 -6.32
CA CYS A 12 -27.62 -41.45 -5.12
C CYS A 12 -26.34 -40.72 -5.45
N ALA A 13 -26.45 -39.51 -5.94
CA ALA A 13 -25.37 -38.56 -5.84
C ALA A 13 -25.12 -38.35 -4.34
N THR A 14 -24.14 -39.03 -3.80
CA THR A 14 -23.50 -38.65 -2.55
C THR A 14 -22.92 -37.25 -2.80
N ILE A 15 -23.73 -36.27 -2.46
CA ILE A 15 -23.22 -34.93 -2.18
C ILE A 15 -22.33 -35.16 -0.96
N THR A 16 -21.05 -35.46 -1.19
CA THR A 16 -20.04 -35.17 -0.21
C THR A 16 -20.16 -33.68 0.02
N SER A 17 -20.84 -33.31 1.12
CA SER A 17 -20.69 -32.04 1.76
C SER A 17 -19.18 -31.92 2.02
N ILE A 18 -18.48 -31.34 1.07
CA ILE A 18 -17.18 -30.76 1.34
C ILE A 18 -17.51 -29.76 2.43
N ALA A 19 -17.07 -30.04 3.64
CA ALA A 19 -17.04 -29.05 4.71
C ALA A 19 -16.43 -27.81 4.03
N GLN A 20 -17.20 -26.75 3.94
CA GLN A 20 -16.79 -25.54 3.26
C GLN A 20 -15.61 -25.05 4.09
N ASP A 21 -14.43 -25.26 3.54
CA ASP A 21 -13.18 -24.99 4.24
C ASP A 21 -13.22 -23.53 4.68
N ASN A 22 -12.92 -23.25 5.95
CA ASN A 22 -12.78 -21.89 6.52
C ASN A 22 -11.74 -21.02 5.76
N LEU A 23 -11.22 -21.53 4.65
CA LEU A 23 -10.29 -20.85 3.74
C LEU A 23 -10.97 -19.88 2.79
N SER A 24 -12.30 -19.90 2.72
CA SER A 24 -13.06 -19.14 1.72
C SER A 24 -12.89 -17.61 1.78
N ALA A 25 -12.26 -17.07 2.82
CA ALA A 25 -12.01 -15.64 2.99
C ALA A 25 -10.52 -15.27 3.20
N LEU A 26 -9.60 -16.23 3.15
CA LEU A 26 -8.17 -15.92 3.34
C LEU A 26 -7.63 -15.06 2.19
N MET A 27 -7.20 -13.84 2.51
CA MET A 27 -6.74 -12.85 1.55
C MET A 27 -5.65 -11.96 2.18
N PRO A 28 -4.41 -11.96 1.69
CA PRO A 28 -3.86 -12.82 0.64
C PRO A 28 -3.82 -14.30 1.03
N MET A 29 -3.72 -15.19 0.01
CA MET A 29 -3.61 -16.63 0.23
C MET A 29 -2.33 -16.96 0.98
N PRO A 30 -2.41 -17.70 2.11
CA PRO A 30 -1.23 -18.18 2.82
C PRO A 30 -0.42 -19.19 2.01
N ASN A 31 0.89 -19.26 2.27
CA ASN A 31 1.81 -20.11 1.54
C ASN A 31 1.73 -21.59 1.92
N HIS A 32 1.37 -21.91 3.17
CA HIS A 32 1.21 -23.29 3.60
C HIS A 32 0.04 -23.47 4.55
N ILE A 33 -0.82 -24.44 4.26
CA ILE A 33 -2.02 -24.76 5.05
C ILE A 33 -2.12 -26.29 5.23
N GLU A 34 -2.32 -26.72 6.47
CA GLU A 34 -2.58 -28.12 6.80
C GLU A 34 -3.91 -28.26 7.55
N HIS A 35 -4.61 -29.37 7.34
CA HIS A 35 -5.86 -29.74 8.02
C HIS A 35 -5.64 -30.99 8.89
N PRO A 36 -5.10 -30.85 10.12
CA PRO A 36 -4.93 -31.97 11.00
C PRO A 36 -6.27 -32.59 11.39
N LYS A 37 -6.31 -33.94 11.50
CA LYS A 37 -7.51 -34.61 12.02
C LYS A 37 -7.67 -34.28 13.51
N GLY A 38 -8.89 -33.94 13.94
CA GLY A 38 -9.15 -33.63 15.34
C GLY A 38 -10.56 -33.08 15.56
N ARG A 39 -10.89 -32.86 16.84
CA ARG A 39 -12.15 -32.19 17.20
C ARG A 39 -11.99 -30.70 17.09
N ALA A 40 -13.07 -30.02 16.72
CA ALA A 40 -13.12 -28.55 16.72
C ALA A 40 -12.88 -28.01 18.15
N TRP A 41 -12.24 -26.87 18.23
CA TRP A 41 -12.17 -26.09 19.45
C TRP A 41 -13.43 -25.23 19.58
N HIS A 42 -13.85 -25.00 20.81
CA HIS A 42 -15.03 -24.18 21.13
C HIS A 42 -14.62 -22.94 21.90
N ILE A 43 -15.11 -21.80 21.46
CA ILE A 43 -15.04 -20.55 22.19
C ILE A 43 -16.13 -20.58 23.27
N ILE A 44 -15.77 -20.34 24.53
CA ILE A 44 -16.70 -20.44 25.66
C ILE A 44 -16.74 -19.12 26.40
N GLU A 45 -17.93 -18.51 26.48
CA GLU A 45 -18.17 -17.29 27.24
C GLU A 45 -17.70 -17.41 28.69
N GLY A 46 -17.03 -16.38 29.19
CA GLY A 46 -16.51 -16.31 30.55
C GLY A 46 -15.31 -17.24 30.83
N ARG A 47 -14.86 -18.02 29.83
CA ARG A 47 -13.73 -18.93 29.97
C ARG A 47 -12.61 -18.67 28.98
N THR A 48 -12.94 -18.44 27.70
CA THR A 48 -11.93 -18.20 26.66
C THR A 48 -11.20 -16.90 26.91
N ALA A 49 -9.87 -16.97 26.94
CA ALA A 49 -9.01 -15.81 27.17
C ALA A 49 -7.77 -15.85 26.28
N VAL A 50 -7.26 -14.66 25.93
CA VAL A 50 -5.99 -14.47 25.22
C VAL A 50 -4.88 -14.23 26.21
N GLU A 51 -3.75 -14.90 26.06
CA GLU A 51 -2.55 -14.69 26.86
C GLU A 51 -1.92 -13.31 26.56
N GLN A 52 -1.49 -12.62 27.61
CA GLN A 52 -0.61 -11.45 27.51
C GLN A 52 0.78 -11.81 28.03
N PRO A 53 1.70 -12.28 27.16
CA PRO A 53 3.02 -12.72 27.61
C PRO A 53 3.95 -11.57 27.96
N ALA A 54 3.75 -10.38 27.34
CA ALA A 54 4.53 -9.17 27.56
C ALA A 54 3.69 -7.91 27.30
N ASP A 55 4.04 -6.79 27.94
CA ASP A 55 3.32 -5.51 27.76
C ASP A 55 3.41 -5.01 26.31
N SER A 56 4.50 -5.27 25.61
CA SER A 56 4.68 -4.95 24.18
C SER A 56 3.74 -5.71 23.25
N LEU A 57 3.09 -6.78 23.72
CA LEU A 57 2.13 -7.58 22.96
C LEU A 57 0.68 -7.34 23.37
N LEU A 58 0.43 -6.40 24.30
CA LEU A 58 -0.92 -6.13 24.80
C LEU A 58 -1.87 -5.76 23.67
N PHE A 59 -1.48 -4.82 22.79
CA PHE A 59 -2.31 -4.40 21.65
C PHE A 59 -2.70 -5.57 20.73
N ILE A 60 -1.79 -6.52 20.50
CA ILE A 60 -2.07 -7.71 19.68
C ILE A 60 -3.05 -8.65 20.40
N ALA A 61 -2.87 -8.84 21.71
CA ALA A 61 -3.76 -9.66 22.52
C ALA A 61 -5.19 -9.05 22.55
N GLU A 62 -5.30 -7.73 22.74
CA GLU A 62 -6.57 -6.99 22.67
C GLU A 62 -7.20 -7.12 21.28
N THR A 63 -6.42 -6.93 20.21
CA THR A 63 -6.89 -7.10 18.82
C THR A 63 -7.48 -8.49 18.60
N ILE A 64 -6.82 -9.56 19.07
CA ILE A 64 -7.33 -10.94 18.91
C ILE A 64 -8.61 -11.14 19.74
N ALA A 65 -8.67 -10.61 20.96
CA ALA A 65 -9.86 -10.72 21.79
C ALA A 65 -11.05 -10.00 21.16
N ASP A 66 -10.83 -8.80 20.62
CA ASP A 66 -11.83 -8.01 19.93
C ASP A 66 -12.31 -8.69 18.65
N ILE A 67 -11.39 -9.19 17.82
CA ILE A 67 -11.71 -9.96 16.60
C ILE A 67 -12.65 -11.12 16.94
N ILE A 68 -12.27 -11.98 17.87
CA ILE A 68 -13.07 -13.14 18.21
C ILE A 68 -14.43 -12.72 18.79
N SER A 69 -14.43 -11.74 19.69
CA SER A 69 -15.66 -11.27 20.32
C SER A 69 -16.64 -10.69 19.28
N GLN A 70 -16.16 -9.88 18.33
CA GLN A 70 -16.99 -9.29 17.29
C GLN A 70 -17.48 -10.30 16.24
N ARG A 71 -16.64 -11.31 15.91
CA ARG A 71 -16.99 -12.30 14.89
C ARG A 71 -17.92 -13.39 15.40
N THR A 72 -17.91 -13.66 16.70
CA THR A 72 -18.62 -14.81 17.30
C THR A 72 -19.74 -14.40 18.25
N ASP A 73 -19.87 -13.12 18.56
CA ASP A 73 -20.74 -12.57 19.61
C ASP A 73 -20.47 -13.18 21.01
N VAL A 74 -19.31 -13.79 21.20
CA VAL A 74 -18.87 -14.37 22.49
C VAL A 74 -17.74 -13.51 23.07
N PRO A 75 -17.94 -12.85 24.22
CA PRO A 75 -16.90 -12.04 24.87
C PRO A 75 -15.66 -12.86 25.22
N VAL A 76 -14.51 -12.39 24.75
CA VAL A 76 -13.19 -12.96 25.05
C VAL A 76 -12.38 -11.96 25.86
N SER A 77 -11.78 -12.44 26.94
CA SER A 77 -11.00 -11.60 27.87
C SER A 77 -9.50 -11.73 27.65
N ILE A 78 -8.75 -10.78 28.20
CA ILE A 78 -7.28 -10.88 28.31
C ILE A 78 -6.95 -11.54 29.64
N ALA A 79 -6.20 -12.63 29.59
CA ALA A 79 -5.72 -13.30 30.80
C ALA A 79 -4.61 -12.48 31.45
N GLN A 80 -4.66 -12.36 32.79
CA GLN A 80 -3.55 -11.76 33.53
C GLN A 80 -2.24 -12.53 33.27
N LYS A 81 -1.12 -11.84 33.25
CA LYS A 81 0.21 -12.42 33.03
C LYS A 81 0.46 -13.64 33.93
N GLY A 82 0.85 -14.75 33.31
CA GLY A 82 1.11 -16.02 34.01
C GLY A 82 -0.13 -16.84 34.33
N LYS A 83 -1.33 -16.41 33.96
CA LYS A 83 -2.56 -17.21 34.05
C LYS A 83 -2.76 -18.05 32.81
N LYS A 84 -3.45 -19.19 32.97
CA LYS A 84 -3.76 -20.10 31.86
C LYS A 84 -4.72 -19.39 30.88
N ALA A 85 -4.41 -19.48 29.59
CA ALA A 85 -5.23 -18.98 28.50
C ALA A 85 -5.42 -20.06 27.43
N ASP A 86 -6.52 -19.98 26.70
CA ASP A 86 -6.82 -20.89 25.59
C ASP A 86 -6.17 -20.42 24.29
N ILE A 87 -5.87 -19.12 24.19
CA ILE A 87 -5.21 -18.48 23.04
C ILE A 87 -3.83 -17.98 23.50
N LYS A 88 -2.79 -18.52 22.90
CA LYS A 88 -1.40 -18.26 23.29
C LYS A 88 -0.67 -17.49 22.22
N LEU A 89 0.11 -16.48 22.65
CA LEU A 89 1.01 -15.69 21.80
C LEU A 89 2.46 -16.04 22.14
N CYS A 90 3.27 -16.31 21.13
CA CYS A 90 4.67 -16.71 21.31
C CYS A 90 5.56 -16.00 20.27
N ILE A 91 6.63 -15.35 20.76
CA ILE A 91 7.74 -14.97 19.88
C ILE A 91 8.62 -16.20 19.69
N ASP A 92 8.76 -16.63 18.44
CA ASP A 92 9.53 -17.81 18.05
C ASP A 92 10.70 -17.38 17.14
N ASN A 93 11.88 -17.33 17.71
CA ASN A 93 13.10 -16.92 17.00
C ASN A 93 13.62 -17.98 15.99
N THR A 94 12.96 -19.13 15.88
CA THR A 94 13.29 -20.13 14.85
C THR A 94 12.59 -19.85 13.52
N LEU A 95 11.59 -18.96 13.52
CA LEU A 95 10.92 -18.49 12.31
C LEU A 95 11.75 -17.39 11.64
N GLU A 96 12.03 -17.55 10.35
CA GLU A 96 12.88 -16.65 9.60
C GLU A 96 12.08 -15.48 8.98
N GLY A 97 12.68 -14.29 8.90
CA GLY A 97 12.04 -13.10 8.35
C GLY A 97 11.20 -12.33 9.36
N ALA A 98 10.92 -11.05 9.07
CA ALA A 98 10.27 -10.14 10.03
C ALA A 98 8.76 -10.36 10.20
N GLU A 99 8.11 -11.05 9.29
CA GLU A 99 6.65 -11.22 9.28
C GLU A 99 6.23 -12.70 9.13
N HIS A 100 7.12 -13.66 9.46
CA HIS A 100 6.82 -15.08 9.44
C HIS A 100 6.04 -15.47 10.69
N TYR A 101 4.86 -16.08 10.51
CA TYR A 101 4.02 -16.56 11.61
C TYR A 101 3.53 -17.98 11.35
N ARG A 102 3.20 -18.67 12.46
CA ARG A 102 2.49 -19.94 12.46
C ARG A 102 1.25 -19.82 13.34
N LEU A 103 0.08 -20.01 12.74
CA LEU A 103 -1.21 -20.06 13.42
C LEU A 103 -1.67 -21.51 13.50
N GLN A 104 -1.82 -22.03 14.70
CA GLN A 104 -2.30 -23.39 14.95
C GLN A 104 -3.59 -23.36 15.76
N ILE A 105 -4.66 -23.92 15.21
CA ILE A 105 -5.92 -24.18 15.91
C ILE A 105 -6.02 -25.68 16.16
N SER A 106 -6.30 -26.07 17.39
CA SER A 106 -6.44 -27.46 17.82
C SER A 106 -7.57 -27.57 18.85
N GLN A 107 -8.02 -28.77 19.21
CA GLN A 107 -9.02 -28.95 20.26
C GLN A 107 -8.67 -28.30 21.61
N ARG A 108 -7.42 -27.83 21.82
CA ARG A 108 -6.94 -27.23 23.07
C ARG A 108 -6.96 -25.69 23.04
N GLY A 109 -7.27 -25.09 21.89
CA GLY A 109 -7.22 -23.65 21.69
C GLY A 109 -6.37 -23.25 20.50
N ILE A 110 -5.94 -22.00 20.52
CA ILE A 110 -5.13 -21.37 19.47
C ILE A 110 -3.71 -21.14 20.01
N THR A 111 -2.73 -21.43 19.18
CA THR A 111 -1.35 -20.97 19.38
C THR A 111 -0.94 -20.15 18.17
N LEU A 112 -0.57 -18.90 18.38
CA LEU A 112 -0.03 -18.00 17.38
C LEU A 112 1.42 -17.71 17.72
N SER A 113 2.32 -18.25 16.91
CA SER A 113 3.77 -17.99 16.98
C SER A 113 4.18 -17.05 15.87
N GLY A 114 5.08 -16.12 16.15
CA GLY A 114 5.61 -15.19 15.17
C GLY A 114 7.06 -14.85 15.43
N SER A 115 7.82 -14.62 14.36
CA SER A 115 9.22 -14.17 14.46
C SER A 115 9.36 -12.82 15.18
N THR A 116 8.34 -11.97 15.08
CA THR A 116 8.26 -10.64 15.68
C THR A 116 6.83 -10.31 16.11
N ALA A 117 6.63 -9.17 16.77
CA ALA A 117 5.30 -8.63 17.03
C ALA A 117 4.51 -8.35 15.73
N ALA A 118 5.18 -7.89 14.67
CA ALA A 118 4.55 -7.70 13.36
C ALA A 118 4.03 -9.03 12.79
N ALA A 119 4.80 -10.10 12.90
CA ALA A 119 4.39 -11.44 12.47
C ALA A 119 3.15 -11.92 13.24
N LEU A 120 3.12 -11.75 14.56
CA LEU A 120 1.94 -12.08 15.38
C LEU A 120 0.71 -11.26 14.93
N PHE A 121 0.89 -9.99 14.63
CA PHE A 121 -0.21 -9.15 14.14
C PHE A 121 -0.74 -9.64 12.77
N ARG A 122 0.15 -10.04 11.83
CA ARG A 122 -0.28 -10.64 10.54
C ARG A 122 -1.08 -11.93 10.75
N GLY A 123 -0.64 -12.76 11.71
CA GLY A 123 -1.37 -13.97 12.09
C GLY A 123 -2.73 -13.68 12.73
N ALA A 124 -2.86 -12.59 13.50
CA ALA A 124 -4.15 -12.14 14.04
C ALA A 124 -5.11 -11.72 12.90
N MET A 125 -4.61 -11.04 11.85
CA MET A 125 -5.42 -10.71 10.68
C MET A 125 -5.86 -11.95 9.90
N THR A 126 -5.03 -12.98 9.85
CA THR A 126 -5.42 -14.28 9.28
C THR A 126 -6.52 -14.96 10.11
N LEU A 127 -6.45 -14.85 11.44
CA LEU A 127 -7.51 -15.34 12.32
C LEU A 127 -8.83 -14.61 12.10
N ASP A 128 -8.81 -13.27 11.92
CA ASP A 128 -10.00 -12.49 11.55
C ASP A 128 -10.65 -13.03 10.27
N GLN A 129 -9.84 -13.28 9.24
CA GLN A 129 -10.33 -13.78 7.95
C GLN A 129 -10.90 -15.20 8.03
N LEU A 130 -10.31 -16.09 8.85
CA LEU A 130 -10.87 -17.42 9.11
C LEU A 130 -12.28 -17.36 9.72
N LEU A 131 -12.58 -16.28 10.45
CA LEU A 131 -13.89 -16.07 11.07
C LEU A 131 -14.90 -15.36 10.15
N ILE A 132 -14.47 -14.78 9.01
CA ILE A 132 -15.37 -14.21 7.99
C ILE A 132 -16.11 -15.32 7.22
N GLY A 133 -15.44 -16.45 6.98
CA GLY A 133 -15.89 -17.49 6.05
C GLY A 133 -17.20 -18.20 6.43
N ASP A 134 -17.63 -18.12 7.70
CA ASP A 134 -18.78 -18.85 8.22
C ASP A 134 -20.09 -18.04 8.31
N VAL A 135 -20.41 -17.27 7.25
CA VAL A 135 -21.67 -16.51 7.18
C VAL A 135 -22.94 -17.41 7.20
N VAL A 136 -22.77 -18.73 7.11
CA VAL A 136 -23.88 -19.71 7.04
C VAL A 136 -23.81 -20.78 8.15
N ALA A 137 -22.73 -20.86 8.93
CA ALA A 137 -22.59 -21.89 9.94
C ALA A 137 -23.36 -21.56 11.22
N THR A 138 -24.21 -22.47 11.62
CA THR A 138 -25.07 -22.41 12.82
C THR A 138 -24.30 -22.54 14.14
N ALA A 139 -22.98 -22.43 14.13
CA ALA A 139 -22.12 -22.49 15.32
C ALA A 139 -20.84 -21.68 15.10
N GLN A 140 -20.96 -20.35 15.19
CA GLN A 140 -19.82 -19.41 15.11
C GLN A 140 -18.80 -19.58 16.26
N ASP A 141 -19.12 -20.39 17.27
CA ASP A 141 -18.29 -20.69 18.43
C ASP A 141 -17.28 -21.83 18.20
N ARG A 142 -17.22 -22.41 16.98
CA ARG A 142 -16.40 -23.60 16.69
C ARG A 142 -15.39 -23.32 15.60
N MET A 143 -14.14 -23.73 15.84
CA MET A 143 -13.05 -23.67 14.87
C MET A 143 -12.45 -25.05 14.64
N SER A 144 -12.44 -25.51 13.40
CA SER A 144 -11.80 -26.76 13.00
C SER A 144 -10.28 -26.69 13.14
N PRO A 145 -9.60 -27.84 13.41
CA PRO A 145 -8.14 -27.86 13.45
C PRO A 145 -7.54 -27.43 12.13
N ILE A 146 -6.60 -26.48 12.20
CA ILE A 146 -5.86 -25.97 11.06
C ILE A 146 -4.47 -25.52 11.50
N ILE A 147 -3.49 -25.65 10.62
CA ILE A 147 -2.16 -25.06 10.77
C ILE A 147 -1.90 -24.21 9.53
N ILE A 148 -1.56 -22.96 9.76
CA ILE A 148 -1.12 -22.01 8.72
C ILE A 148 0.29 -21.59 9.07
N ASP A 149 1.23 -21.83 8.15
CA ASP A 149 2.63 -21.41 8.24
C ASP A 149 2.90 -20.45 7.06
N ASP A 150 3.15 -19.16 7.35
CA ASP A 150 3.02 -18.13 6.35
C ASP A 150 3.98 -16.96 6.55
N ALA A 151 4.55 -16.50 5.44
CA ALA A 151 5.46 -15.35 5.37
C ALA A 151 5.31 -14.63 4.04
N PRO A 152 5.57 -13.32 3.96
CA PRO A 152 5.44 -12.59 2.71
C PRO A 152 6.53 -12.94 1.70
N ARG A 153 6.17 -12.92 0.42
CA ARG A 153 7.11 -13.04 -0.70
C ARG A 153 8.02 -11.81 -0.81
N PHE A 154 7.48 -10.61 -0.60
CA PHE A 154 8.20 -9.34 -0.68
C PHE A 154 8.08 -8.54 0.62
N ALA A 155 9.15 -7.82 0.96
CA ALA A 155 9.23 -7.04 2.18
C ALA A 155 8.31 -5.80 2.18
N CYS A 156 8.06 -5.18 1.01
CA CYS A 156 7.24 -3.98 0.86
C CYS A 156 5.90 -4.30 0.19
N ARG A 157 4.81 -3.95 0.85
CA ARG A 157 3.43 -4.03 0.33
C ARG A 157 2.75 -2.71 0.68
N ALA A 158 2.83 -1.77 -0.25
CA ALA A 158 2.46 -0.39 -0.02
C ALA A 158 1.12 -0.01 -0.66
N LEU A 159 0.44 0.95 -0.04
CA LEU A 159 -0.55 1.80 -0.70
C LEU A 159 -0.11 3.26 -0.58
N MET A 160 -0.38 4.05 -1.61
CA MET A 160 -0.21 5.50 -1.62
C MET A 160 -1.57 6.18 -1.63
N LEU A 161 -1.77 7.15 -0.74
CA LEU A 161 -2.92 8.06 -0.72
C LEU A 161 -2.45 9.47 -1.08
N ASP A 162 -3.30 10.18 -1.81
CA ASP A 162 -3.03 11.53 -2.31
C ASP A 162 -3.94 12.59 -1.67
N PRO A 163 -3.66 12.99 -0.43
CA PRO A 163 -4.36 14.11 0.20
C PRO A 163 -4.02 15.47 -0.45
N ALA A 164 -2.97 15.57 -1.27
CA ALA A 164 -2.59 16.82 -1.92
C ALA A 164 -3.65 17.28 -2.92
N ARG A 165 -4.16 16.37 -3.75
CA ARG A 165 -5.24 16.69 -4.72
C ARG A 165 -6.59 16.82 -4.00
N HIS A 166 -6.99 15.82 -3.22
CA HIS A 166 -8.20 15.89 -2.38
C HIS A 166 -7.89 15.50 -0.95
N PHE A 167 -8.10 16.43 -0.03
CA PHE A 167 -7.75 16.26 1.38
C PHE A 167 -8.58 15.15 2.05
N LEU A 168 -7.89 14.20 2.66
CA LEU A 168 -8.47 13.13 3.47
C LEU A 168 -8.30 13.48 4.95
N PRO A 169 -9.37 13.66 5.74
CA PRO A 169 -9.27 13.86 7.19
C PRO A 169 -8.58 12.68 7.89
N VAL A 170 -8.00 12.93 9.06
CA VAL A 170 -7.30 11.91 9.89
C VAL A 170 -8.12 10.63 10.06
N LYS A 171 -9.43 10.76 10.32
CA LYS A 171 -10.35 9.61 10.46
C LYS A 171 -10.37 8.72 9.21
N ASP A 172 -10.32 9.32 8.02
CA ASP A 172 -10.40 8.58 6.76
C ASP A 172 -9.06 7.90 6.46
N VAL A 173 -7.92 8.54 6.78
CA VAL A 173 -6.59 7.92 6.71
C VAL A 173 -6.49 6.73 7.66
N LYS A 174 -6.96 6.87 8.92
CA LYS A 174 -7.00 5.76 9.87
C LYS A 174 -7.88 4.61 9.39
N PHE A 175 -9.01 4.92 8.78
CA PHE A 175 -9.89 3.91 8.17
C PHE A 175 -9.16 3.11 7.08
N PHE A 176 -8.38 3.78 6.20
CA PHE A 176 -7.53 3.09 5.23
C PHE A 176 -6.46 2.23 5.89
N ILE A 177 -5.82 2.73 6.95
CA ILE A 177 -4.83 1.98 7.73
C ILE A 177 -5.43 0.68 8.29
N ASP A 178 -6.68 0.70 8.78
CA ASP A 178 -7.37 -0.50 9.25
C ASP A 178 -7.57 -1.52 8.12
N GLN A 179 -7.99 -1.08 6.93
CA GLN A 179 -8.12 -1.96 5.79
C GLN A 179 -6.77 -2.49 5.29
N MET A 180 -5.76 -1.66 5.26
CA MET A 180 -4.39 -2.06 4.94
C MET A 180 -3.89 -3.16 5.89
N ALA A 181 -4.09 -2.97 7.19
CA ALA A 181 -3.72 -3.93 8.23
C ALA A 181 -4.36 -5.30 7.98
N LYS A 182 -5.67 -5.31 7.73
CA LYS A 182 -6.47 -6.51 7.49
C LYS A 182 -5.95 -7.35 6.32
N TYR A 183 -5.50 -6.70 5.24
CA TYR A 183 -4.97 -7.35 4.05
C TYR A 183 -3.44 -7.38 3.98
N LYS A 184 -2.77 -7.25 5.14
CA LYS A 184 -1.32 -7.44 5.34
C LYS A 184 -0.44 -6.44 4.57
N TYR A 185 -0.95 -5.26 4.22
CA TYR A 185 -0.10 -4.15 3.81
C TYR A 185 0.75 -3.66 4.98
N ASN A 186 1.95 -3.17 4.69
CA ASN A 186 2.89 -2.73 5.72
C ASN A 186 3.51 -1.35 5.47
N VAL A 187 3.18 -0.69 4.37
CA VAL A 187 3.66 0.66 4.06
C VAL A 187 2.52 1.52 3.55
N LEU A 188 2.34 2.70 4.15
CA LEU A 188 1.48 3.77 3.66
C LEU A 188 2.34 4.94 3.20
N GLN A 189 2.30 5.29 1.91
CA GLN A 189 2.87 6.54 1.42
C GLN A 189 1.80 7.62 1.42
N LEU A 190 2.10 8.78 2.00
CA LEU A 190 1.24 9.98 1.97
C LEU A 190 1.85 11.01 1.01
N HIS A 191 1.18 11.23 -0.10
CA HIS A 191 1.53 12.28 -1.07
C HIS A 191 1.01 13.62 -0.55
N LEU A 192 1.86 14.33 0.22
CA LEU A 192 1.45 15.47 1.05
C LEU A 192 1.47 16.79 0.30
N THR A 193 2.14 16.88 -0.84
CA THR A 193 2.32 18.13 -1.58
C THR A 193 2.24 17.92 -3.07
N ASP A 194 1.50 18.82 -3.75
CA ASP A 194 1.37 18.85 -5.20
C ASP A 194 0.90 20.24 -5.67
N ASP A 195 0.59 20.39 -6.95
CA ASP A 195 0.05 21.62 -7.55
C ASP A 195 -1.23 22.10 -6.87
N GLN A 196 -2.09 21.18 -6.39
CA GLN A 196 -3.39 21.48 -5.80
C GLN A 196 -3.35 21.73 -4.29
N GLY A 197 -2.26 21.39 -3.62
CA GLY A 197 -2.22 21.62 -2.19
C GLY A 197 -0.94 21.20 -1.49
N TRP A 198 -0.69 21.90 -0.40
CA TRP A 198 0.33 21.58 0.59
C TRP A 198 -0.35 21.14 1.89
N ARG A 199 -0.24 19.88 2.27
CA ARG A 199 -1.07 19.27 3.31
C ARG A 199 -0.39 19.08 4.65
N VAL A 200 0.71 19.72 4.91
CA VAL A 200 1.44 19.63 6.19
C VAL A 200 1.78 21.02 6.74
N ALA A 201 1.53 21.22 8.04
CA ALA A 201 1.93 22.43 8.73
C ALA A 201 3.45 22.49 8.88
N ILE A 202 4.08 23.56 8.38
CA ILE A 202 5.52 23.86 8.51
C ILE A 202 5.66 25.12 9.32
N ASN A 203 6.19 25.03 10.55
CA ASN A 203 6.26 26.15 11.47
C ASN A 203 7.24 27.22 11.01
N SER A 204 8.36 26.82 10.38
CA SER A 204 9.33 27.73 9.78
C SER A 204 8.79 28.45 8.53
N HIS A 205 7.81 27.83 7.85
CA HIS A 205 7.22 28.32 6.61
C HIS A 205 5.68 28.24 6.62
N PRO A 206 4.97 28.96 7.51
CA PRO A 206 3.53 28.76 7.76
C PRO A 206 2.65 29.13 6.55
N ARG A 207 3.16 29.91 5.60
CA ARG A 207 2.43 30.24 4.36
C ARG A 207 2.25 29.07 3.40
N LEU A 208 3.03 27.98 3.55
CA LEU A 208 2.93 26.79 2.70
C LEU A 208 1.59 26.08 2.89
N ALA A 209 1.13 25.97 4.14
CA ALA A 209 -0.04 25.14 4.47
C ALA A 209 -1.30 25.64 3.78
N SER A 210 -1.93 24.77 3.01
CA SER A 210 -3.25 25.01 2.40
C SER A 210 -4.33 25.11 3.48
N ALA A 211 -5.52 25.62 3.14
CA ALA A 211 -6.62 25.77 4.08
C ALA A 211 -7.01 24.45 4.79
N LYS A 212 -6.95 23.34 4.06
CA LYS A 212 -7.07 21.99 4.63
C LYS A 212 -5.69 21.34 4.64
N HIS A 213 -5.16 21.08 5.80
CA HIS A 213 -3.86 20.46 6.01
C HIS A 213 -3.85 19.70 7.34
N TYR A 214 -2.87 18.84 7.52
CA TYR A 214 -2.60 18.20 8.81
C TYR A 214 -1.70 19.10 9.65
N THR A 215 -2.05 19.24 10.90
CA THR A 215 -1.13 19.71 11.94
C THR A 215 -0.03 18.66 12.16
N GLN A 216 1.09 19.05 12.74
CA GLN A 216 2.14 18.08 13.07
C GLN A 216 1.67 17.03 14.07
N ASP A 217 0.75 17.40 15.00
CA ASP A 217 0.20 16.46 15.98
C ASP A 217 -0.74 15.46 15.32
N GLU A 218 -1.55 15.87 14.34
CA GLU A 218 -2.38 14.95 13.54
C GLU A 218 -1.52 13.97 12.73
N LEU A 219 -0.37 14.41 12.19
CA LEU A 219 0.57 13.50 11.51
C LEU A 219 1.19 12.51 12.51
N ARG A 220 1.60 12.97 13.70
CA ARG A 220 2.09 12.05 14.77
C ARG A 220 1.01 11.04 15.18
N GLU A 221 -0.25 11.47 15.24
CA GLU A 221 -1.40 10.59 15.52
C GLU A 221 -1.56 9.53 14.43
N ILE A 222 -1.50 9.89 13.15
CA ILE A 222 -1.56 8.94 12.02
C ILE A 222 -0.40 7.96 12.10
N VAL A 223 0.83 8.46 12.29
CA VAL A 223 2.05 7.62 12.36
C VAL A 223 1.97 6.64 13.53
N SER A 224 1.55 7.09 14.71
CA SER A 224 1.38 6.24 15.89
C SER A 224 0.31 5.17 15.69
N TYR A 225 -0.83 5.54 15.09
CA TYR A 225 -1.93 4.63 14.78
C TYR A 225 -1.51 3.53 13.80
N ALA A 226 -0.76 3.90 12.77
CA ALA A 226 -0.21 2.95 11.79
C ALA A 226 0.84 2.03 12.43
N ALA A 227 1.72 2.58 13.26
CA ALA A 227 2.77 1.82 13.94
C ALA A 227 2.22 0.71 14.85
N GLN A 228 1.10 0.94 15.55
CA GLN A 228 0.41 -0.10 16.32
C GLN A 228 -0.05 -1.28 15.46
N ARG A 229 -0.31 -1.04 14.16
CA ARG A 229 -0.71 -2.05 13.15
C ARG A 229 0.47 -2.55 12.32
N HIS A 230 1.68 -2.19 12.72
CA HIS A 230 2.90 -2.53 12.00
C HIS A 230 2.87 -2.06 10.53
N ILE A 231 2.39 -0.83 10.34
CA ILE A 231 2.40 -0.11 9.05
C ILE A 231 3.32 1.09 9.19
N GLU A 232 4.32 1.16 8.33
CA GLU A 232 5.23 2.28 8.19
C GLU A 232 4.56 3.40 7.38
N VAL A 233 4.66 4.66 7.82
CA VAL A 233 4.15 5.82 7.06
C VAL A 233 5.31 6.59 6.46
N ILE A 234 5.36 6.68 5.13
CA ILE A 234 6.37 7.41 4.36
C ILE A 234 5.77 8.73 3.89
N PRO A 235 6.34 9.90 4.27
CA PRO A 235 5.93 11.17 3.70
C PRO A 235 6.49 11.35 2.29
N GLU A 236 5.67 11.90 1.39
CA GLU A 236 6.12 12.38 0.09
C GLU A 236 5.93 13.88 -0.03
N MET A 237 7.00 14.54 -0.50
CA MET A 237 7.02 15.92 -0.93
C MET A 237 7.54 15.96 -2.35
N ASP A 238 6.68 16.23 -3.29
CA ASP A 238 7.04 16.17 -4.70
C ASP A 238 7.78 17.45 -5.14
N ILE A 239 8.97 17.27 -5.68
CA ILE A 239 9.88 18.29 -6.18
C ILE A 239 10.76 17.73 -7.31
N PRO A 240 11.28 18.54 -8.25
CA PRO A 240 11.04 19.98 -8.45
C PRO A 240 9.76 20.30 -9.22
N GLY A 241 9.14 19.28 -9.87
CA GLY A 241 7.81 19.33 -10.44
C GLY A 241 6.74 19.44 -9.36
N HIS A 242 5.46 19.49 -9.75
CA HIS A 242 4.32 19.44 -8.81
C HIS A 242 4.39 20.45 -7.64
N THR A 243 4.95 21.66 -7.91
CA THR A 243 5.27 22.63 -6.86
C THR A 243 4.49 23.94 -6.98
N VAL A 244 3.34 23.94 -7.65
CA VAL A 244 2.50 25.15 -7.78
C VAL A 244 2.05 25.67 -6.41
N ALA A 245 1.71 24.78 -5.46
CA ALA A 245 1.35 25.20 -4.10
C ALA A 245 2.50 25.94 -3.39
N ILE A 246 3.75 25.49 -3.57
CA ILE A 246 4.94 26.18 -3.05
C ILE A 246 5.06 27.57 -3.71
N LEU A 247 4.94 27.62 -5.03
CA LEU A 247 5.13 28.86 -5.80
C LEU A 247 3.99 29.86 -5.57
N ALA A 248 2.79 29.42 -5.26
CA ALA A 248 1.70 30.28 -4.83
C ALA A 248 1.98 30.94 -3.48
N ALA A 249 2.63 30.21 -2.55
CA ALA A 249 3.04 30.74 -1.25
C ALA A 249 4.32 31.60 -1.33
N TYR A 250 5.26 31.23 -2.19
CA TYR A 250 6.59 31.83 -2.34
C TYR A 250 6.92 32.04 -3.83
N PRO A 251 6.29 33.05 -4.51
CA PRO A 251 6.51 33.30 -5.94
C PRO A 251 7.98 33.57 -6.32
N GLU A 252 8.74 34.11 -5.36
CA GLU A 252 10.18 34.36 -5.50
C GLU A 252 11.02 33.10 -5.76
N LEU A 253 10.47 31.89 -5.54
CA LEU A 253 11.16 30.62 -5.85
C LEU A 253 11.03 30.20 -7.31
N SER A 254 10.18 30.89 -8.08
CA SER A 254 10.03 30.66 -9.53
C SER A 254 11.29 31.04 -10.30
N CYS A 255 11.41 30.48 -11.50
CA CYS A 255 12.40 30.94 -12.49
C CYS A 255 12.24 32.43 -12.81
N SER A 256 13.34 33.13 -13.09
CA SER A 256 13.36 34.59 -13.24
C SER A 256 12.37 35.15 -14.28
N HIS A 257 12.16 34.43 -15.38
CA HIS A 257 11.21 34.81 -16.43
C HIS A 257 9.73 34.56 -16.08
N LEU A 258 9.45 33.96 -14.93
CA LEU A 258 8.11 33.57 -14.46
C LEU A 258 7.71 34.25 -13.13
N LYS A 259 8.60 35.08 -12.55
CA LYS A 259 8.37 35.70 -11.23
C LYS A 259 7.19 36.64 -11.16
N GLU A 260 6.90 37.31 -12.29
CA GLU A 260 5.79 38.27 -12.41
C GLU A 260 4.46 37.57 -12.74
N ASP A 261 4.47 36.28 -13.06
CA ASP A 261 3.26 35.54 -13.37
C ASP A 261 2.49 35.21 -12.10
N THR A 262 1.18 35.45 -12.13
CA THR A 262 0.31 35.02 -11.03
C THR A 262 0.20 33.51 -11.01
N VAL A 263 0.55 32.89 -9.87
CA VAL A 263 0.42 31.47 -9.63
C VAL A 263 -0.85 31.19 -8.84
N VAL A 264 -1.77 30.42 -9.40
CA VAL A 264 -3.07 30.10 -8.81
C VAL A 264 -3.21 28.59 -8.67
N VAL A 265 -3.28 28.13 -7.44
CA VAL A 265 -3.49 26.72 -7.08
C VAL A 265 -4.75 26.18 -7.78
N GLY A 266 -4.63 25.01 -8.41
CA GLY A 266 -5.71 24.35 -9.15
C GLY A 266 -5.96 24.90 -10.57
N HIS A 267 -5.28 25.97 -10.99
CA HIS A 267 -5.42 26.57 -12.33
C HIS A 267 -4.08 26.71 -13.07
N THR A 268 -3.00 27.03 -12.35
CA THR A 268 -1.65 27.05 -12.92
C THR A 268 -1.12 25.62 -13.01
N THR A 269 -0.46 25.29 -14.12
CA THR A 269 0.16 23.98 -14.34
C THR A 269 1.59 24.13 -14.87
N ASN A 270 2.36 23.05 -14.83
CA ASN A 270 3.72 22.98 -15.38
C ASN A 270 4.67 24.07 -14.82
N ARG A 271 4.52 24.43 -13.55
CA ARG A 271 5.43 25.31 -12.82
C ARG A 271 6.27 24.49 -11.86
N MET A 272 7.54 24.86 -11.74
CA MET A 272 8.46 24.18 -10.83
C MET A 272 9.43 25.18 -10.20
N VAL A 273 9.97 24.83 -9.03
CA VAL A 273 10.96 25.63 -8.32
C VAL A 273 12.24 25.79 -9.15
N CYS A 274 12.88 26.96 -9.05
CA CYS A 274 14.08 27.29 -9.83
C CYS A 274 15.33 26.61 -9.28
N ALA A 275 16.04 25.83 -10.10
CA ALA A 275 17.28 25.16 -9.72
C ALA A 275 18.43 26.12 -9.45
N ALA A 276 18.46 27.29 -10.07
CA ALA A 276 19.52 28.29 -9.85
C ALA A 276 19.25 29.21 -8.66
N ASN A 277 18.07 29.09 -8.02
CA ASN A 277 17.68 29.97 -6.91
C ASN A 277 18.05 29.31 -5.55
N ASN A 278 19.04 29.88 -4.86
CA ASN A 278 19.47 29.37 -3.55
C ASN A 278 18.33 29.38 -2.50
N LYS A 279 17.40 30.33 -2.60
CA LYS A 279 16.23 30.39 -1.70
C LYS A 279 15.35 29.15 -1.79
N SER A 280 15.24 28.53 -2.99
CA SER A 280 14.53 27.26 -3.14
C SER A 280 15.10 26.16 -2.23
N TYR A 281 16.41 26.05 -2.20
CA TYR A 281 17.07 25.03 -1.36
C TYR A 281 16.98 25.32 0.14
N GLU A 282 17.04 26.62 0.53
CA GLU A 282 16.83 27.01 1.93
C GLU A 282 15.44 26.56 2.40
N VAL A 283 14.39 26.95 1.69
CA VAL A 283 13.00 26.59 2.03
C VAL A 283 12.81 25.07 2.03
N LEU A 284 13.26 24.36 1.00
CA LEU A 284 13.10 22.92 0.91
C LEU A 284 13.91 22.17 1.98
N THR A 285 15.09 22.66 2.34
CA THR A 285 15.89 22.09 3.43
C THR A 285 15.21 22.29 4.78
N ASP A 286 14.68 23.48 5.06
CA ASP A 286 13.94 23.76 6.30
C ASP A 286 12.72 22.86 6.41
N VAL A 287 11.99 22.66 5.32
CA VAL A 287 10.84 21.74 5.26
C VAL A 287 11.26 20.30 5.55
N ILE A 288 12.33 19.80 4.93
CA ILE A 288 12.82 18.45 5.18
C ILE A 288 13.23 18.28 6.64
N ASN A 289 13.95 19.25 7.21
CA ASN A 289 14.38 19.23 8.61
C ASN A 289 13.20 19.19 9.58
N GLU A 290 12.07 19.80 9.21
CA GLU A 290 10.88 19.86 10.07
C GLU A 290 9.97 18.63 9.89
N ILE A 291 9.88 18.06 8.68
CA ILE A 291 9.07 16.86 8.39
C ILE A 291 9.77 15.58 8.87
N ALA A 292 11.06 15.44 8.67
CA ALA A 292 11.79 14.20 8.94
C ALA A 292 11.56 13.62 10.36
N PRO A 293 11.54 14.41 11.44
CA PRO A 293 11.31 13.88 12.79
C PRO A 293 9.85 13.50 13.07
N LEU A 294 8.87 13.91 12.25
CA LEU A 294 7.46 13.56 12.44
C LEU A 294 7.18 12.10 12.08
N PHE A 295 8.00 11.50 11.23
CA PHE A 295 7.80 10.15 10.70
C PHE A 295 8.88 9.21 11.21
N ALA A 296 8.44 8.08 11.78
CA ALA A 296 9.35 7.02 12.25
C ALA A 296 10.03 6.28 11.09
N SER A 297 9.45 6.33 9.87
CA SER A 297 10.04 5.73 8.67
C SER A 297 11.48 6.18 8.45
N PRO A 298 12.39 5.28 8.06
CA PRO A 298 13.72 5.66 7.62
C PRO A 298 13.74 6.32 6.24
N TYR A 299 12.59 6.47 5.57
CA TYR A 299 12.47 6.99 4.22
C TYR A 299 11.73 8.32 4.16
N ILE A 300 12.09 9.13 3.13
CA ILE A 300 11.32 10.27 2.64
C ILE A 300 11.24 10.13 1.11
N HIS A 301 10.04 10.21 0.55
CA HIS A 301 9.83 10.27 -0.89
C HIS A 301 9.85 11.72 -1.35
N LEU A 302 10.56 12.00 -2.44
CA LEU A 302 10.76 13.36 -2.96
C LEU A 302 10.13 13.57 -4.35
N GLY A 303 9.30 12.63 -4.83
CA GLY A 303 8.71 12.70 -6.15
C GLY A 303 9.76 12.58 -7.26
N GLY A 304 9.98 13.65 -7.98
CA GLY A 304 11.00 13.76 -9.04
C GLY A 304 10.48 13.54 -10.43
N ASP A 305 9.20 13.22 -10.56
CA ASP A 305 8.51 12.95 -11.81
C ASP A 305 8.04 14.24 -12.52
N GLU A 306 7.76 14.08 -13.79
CA GLU A 306 7.11 15.06 -14.68
C GLU A 306 7.67 16.49 -14.60
N ALA A 307 8.94 16.65 -14.22
CA ALA A 307 9.57 17.97 -14.13
C ALA A 307 9.50 18.72 -15.47
N ALA A 308 8.76 19.82 -15.50
CA ALA A 308 8.54 20.64 -16.69
C ALA A 308 9.77 21.49 -17.07
N VAL A 309 10.95 20.86 -17.16
CA VAL A 309 12.25 21.47 -17.44
C VAL A 309 12.22 22.37 -18.69
N PRO A 310 11.62 21.96 -19.84
CA PRO A 310 11.58 22.79 -21.04
C PRO A 310 10.84 24.11 -20.86
N ALA A 311 9.82 24.15 -20.01
CA ALA A 311 9.02 25.37 -19.77
C ALA A 311 9.64 26.28 -18.70
N ASN A 312 10.46 25.73 -17.80
CA ASN A 312 11.03 26.43 -16.65
C ASN A 312 12.56 26.64 -16.79
N TRP A 313 13.38 25.65 -16.44
CA TRP A 313 14.84 25.82 -16.36
C TRP A 313 15.48 26.12 -17.71
N ALA A 314 15.02 25.52 -18.81
CA ALA A 314 15.57 25.75 -20.13
C ALA A 314 15.36 27.18 -20.63
N LYS A 315 14.38 27.93 -20.10
CA LYS A 315 14.09 29.33 -20.46
C LYS A 315 14.60 30.32 -19.41
N CYS A 316 15.02 29.89 -18.26
CA CYS A 316 15.46 30.73 -17.16
C CYS A 316 16.91 31.16 -17.36
N ALA A 317 17.14 32.50 -17.40
CA ALA A 317 18.49 33.05 -17.57
C ALA A 317 19.47 32.60 -16.49
N ASP A 318 19.03 32.51 -15.22
CA ASP A 318 19.86 32.06 -14.09
C ASP A 318 20.21 30.56 -14.20
N CYS A 319 19.24 29.73 -14.63
CA CYS A 319 19.50 28.30 -14.88
C CYS A 319 20.42 28.08 -16.08
N GLN A 320 20.28 28.86 -17.17
CA GLN A 320 21.18 28.81 -18.30
C GLN A 320 22.61 29.21 -17.92
N GLU A 321 22.76 30.24 -17.08
CA GLU A 321 24.08 30.61 -16.54
C GLU A 321 24.67 29.54 -15.66
N MET A 322 23.86 28.86 -14.83
CA MET A 322 24.28 27.70 -14.05
C MET A 322 24.75 26.56 -14.96
N MET A 323 23.99 26.25 -16.01
CA MET A 323 24.37 25.26 -17.03
C MET A 323 25.71 25.61 -17.68
N ARG A 324 25.86 26.87 -18.14
CA ARG A 324 27.09 27.34 -18.79
C ARG A 324 28.31 27.19 -17.89
N LYS A 325 28.19 27.52 -16.60
CA LYS A 325 29.27 27.37 -15.61
C LYS A 325 29.63 25.90 -15.36
N ALA A 326 28.65 25.00 -15.40
CA ALA A 326 28.84 23.57 -15.21
C ALA A 326 29.26 22.81 -16.48
N GLY A 327 29.25 23.48 -17.66
CA GLY A 327 29.51 22.85 -18.95
C GLY A 327 28.39 21.91 -19.43
N TYR A 328 27.17 22.14 -18.95
CA TYR A 328 25.99 21.37 -19.36
C TYR A 328 25.43 21.87 -20.70
N THR A 329 24.94 20.92 -21.50
CA THR A 329 24.32 21.19 -22.82
C THR A 329 22.80 21.12 -22.79
N GLU A 330 22.26 20.35 -21.82
CA GLU A 330 20.82 20.11 -21.66
C GLU A 330 20.35 20.56 -20.28
N ALA A 331 19.18 21.21 -20.21
CA ALA A 331 18.65 21.72 -18.94
C ALA A 331 18.25 20.60 -17.96
N THR A 332 17.94 19.41 -18.46
CA THR A 332 17.68 18.20 -17.66
C THR A 332 18.87 17.79 -16.82
N GLN A 333 20.10 18.13 -17.24
CA GLN A 333 21.32 17.86 -16.47
C GLN A 333 21.35 18.61 -15.13
N LEU A 334 20.56 19.69 -14.99
CA LEU A 334 20.39 20.40 -13.72
C LEU A 334 19.65 19.58 -12.65
N MET A 335 18.94 18.51 -13.04
CA MET A 335 18.30 17.59 -12.08
C MET A 335 19.34 16.98 -11.11
N THR A 336 20.53 16.65 -11.63
CA THR A 336 21.62 16.10 -10.80
C THR A 336 22.03 17.05 -9.68
N PRO A 337 22.56 18.26 -9.93
CA PRO A 337 22.95 19.16 -8.84
C PRO A 337 21.77 19.64 -8.00
N PHE A 338 20.55 19.67 -8.54
CA PHE A 338 19.35 19.95 -7.76
C PHE A 338 19.15 18.87 -6.70
N PHE A 339 19.06 17.61 -7.12
CA PHE A 339 18.85 16.49 -6.18
C PHE A 339 20.05 16.27 -5.27
N ASP A 340 21.29 16.46 -5.72
CA ASP A 340 22.47 16.32 -4.84
C ASP A 340 22.35 17.20 -3.59
N ARG A 341 21.86 18.45 -3.74
CA ARG A 341 21.65 19.37 -2.61
C ARG A 341 20.48 18.95 -1.72
N ILE A 342 19.36 18.55 -2.30
CA ILE A 342 18.18 18.13 -1.54
C ILE A 342 18.41 16.80 -0.82
N LEU A 343 19.03 15.83 -1.49
CA LEU A 343 19.36 14.54 -0.90
C LEU A 343 20.35 14.66 0.25
N ALA A 344 21.25 15.67 0.21
CA ALA A 344 22.12 15.96 1.35
C ALA A 344 21.30 16.31 2.61
N ALA A 345 20.24 17.11 2.48
CA ALA A 345 19.35 17.43 3.61
C ALA A 345 18.62 16.18 4.14
N VAL A 346 18.15 15.30 3.25
CA VAL A 346 17.53 14.03 3.64
C VAL A 346 18.50 13.17 4.46
N ARG A 347 19.74 13.02 3.96
CA ARG A 347 20.77 12.20 4.63
C ARG A 347 21.22 12.77 5.97
N VAL A 348 21.32 14.09 6.11
CA VAL A 348 21.65 14.75 7.38
C VAL A 348 20.61 14.45 8.46
N ASN A 349 19.33 14.27 8.07
CA ASN A 349 18.26 13.85 8.96
C ASN A 349 18.21 12.32 9.20
N GLY A 350 19.22 11.56 8.76
CA GLY A 350 19.29 10.11 8.92
C GLY A 350 18.27 9.35 8.07
N LYS A 351 17.67 10.00 7.07
CA LYS A 351 16.67 9.39 6.19
C LYS A 351 17.28 8.92 4.87
N LYS A 352 16.61 7.96 4.22
CA LYS A 352 16.94 7.45 2.89
C LYS A 352 15.94 8.00 1.87
N PRO A 353 16.42 8.43 0.69
CA PRO A 353 15.54 8.99 -0.32
C PRO A 353 14.82 7.91 -1.13
N ILE A 354 13.58 8.22 -1.51
CA ILE A 354 12.82 7.51 -2.55
C ILE A 354 12.47 8.52 -3.64
N LEU A 355 12.53 8.11 -4.91
CA LEU A 355 12.14 8.90 -6.08
C LEU A 355 11.34 8.04 -7.07
N TRP A 356 10.47 8.68 -7.83
CA TRP A 356 9.89 8.06 -9.03
C TRP A 356 11.00 7.80 -10.07
N CYS A 357 10.95 6.64 -10.72
CA CYS A 357 11.92 6.28 -11.75
C CYS A 357 11.57 6.97 -13.08
N GLU A 358 12.25 8.06 -13.39
CA GLU A 358 12.13 8.77 -14.67
C GLU A 358 13.17 8.29 -15.67
N LEU A 359 12.72 8.05 -16.91
CA LEU A 359 13.53 7.57 -18.01
C LEU A 359 13.74 8.65 -19.06
N ASP A 360 14.74 8.46 -19.92
CA ASP A 360 15.10 9.34 -21.03
C ASP A 360 14.00 9.49 -22.10
N ASN A 361 13.03 8.56 -22.11
CA ASN A 361 11.83 8.64 -22.93
C ASN A 361 10.60 8.18 -22.13
N ILE A 362 9.49 8.89 -22.30
CA ILE A 362 8.20 8.59 -21.64
C ILE A 362 7.42 7.44 -22.32
N TYR A 363 7.84 7.05 -23.50
CA TYR A 363 7.29 5.91 -24.26
C TYR A 363 8.41 4.91 -24.62
N PRO A 364 8.11 3.61 -24.76
CA PRO A 364 9.10 2.66 -25.26
C PRO A 364 9.53 2.98 -26.71
N PRO A 365 10.82 2.79 -27.06
CA PRO A 365 11.90 2.36 -26.21
C PRO A 365 12.48 3.51 -25.37
N ALA A 366 12.75 3.24 -24.08
CA ALA A 366 13.61 4.05 -23.24
C ALA A 366 14.90 3.26 -22.97
N ASN A 367 16.04 3.95 -22.88
CA ASN A 367 17.35 3.29 -22.85
C ASN A 367 18.12 3.55 -21.57
N ASP A 368 17.86 4.66 -20.88
CA ASP A 368 18.52 5.03 -19.63
C ASP A 368 17.63 5.90 -18.74
N TYR A 369 18.10 6.25 -17.55
CA TYR A 369 17.47 7.22 -16.67
C TYR A 369 17.47 8.62 -17.29
N LEU A 370 16.48 9.43 -16.95
CA LEU A 370 16.44 10.84 -17.34
C LEU A 370 17.66 11.62 -16.80
N PHE A 371 18.11 11.27 -15.61
CA PHE A 371 19.33 11.77 -14.97
C PHE A 371 19.91 10.69 -14.05
N PRO A 372 21.22 10.70 -13.76
CA PRO A 372 21.83 9.68 -12.91
C PRO A 372 21.36 9.80 -11.46
N TYR A 373 20.79 8.72 -10.92
CA TYR A 373 20.42 8.64 -9.50
C TYR A 373 21.60 8.19 -8.65
N PRO A 374 21.81 8.78 -7.44
CA PRO A 374 22.74 8.22 -6.46
C PRO A 374 22.33 6.81 -6.02
N LYS A 375 23.31 5.93 -5.74
CA LYS A 375 23.07 4.50 -5.46
C LYS A 375 22.18 4.20 -4.23
N ASP A 376 22.10 5.12 -3.28
CA ASP A 376 21.32 4.99 -2.07
C ASP A 376 19.84 5.37 -2.25
N VAL A 377 19.44 5.80 -3.45
CA VAL A 377 18.07 6.13 -3.79
C VAL A 377 17.29 4.84 -4.08
N THR A 378 16.17 4.67 -3.41
CA THR A 378 15.17 3.68 -3.81
C THR A 378 14.31 4.26 -4.91
N LEU A 379 14.07 3.51 -5.98
CA LEU A 379 13.27 3.96 -7.12
C LEU A 379 11.89 3.28 -7.11
N VAL A 380 10.89 3.98 -7.64
CA VAL A 380 9.53 3.45 -7.81
C VAL A 380 9.17 3.47 -9.29
N THR A 381 8.80 2.32 -9.87
CA THR A 381 8.29 2.32 -11.25
C THR A 381 6.87 2.88 -11.28
N TRP A 382 6.47 3.48 -12.40
CA TRP A 382 5.11 4.00 -12.51
C TRP A 382 4.57 4.04 -13.95
N ARG A 383 5.39 4.38 -14.95
CA ARG A 383 4.91 4.55 -16.34
C ARG A 383 4.52 3.22 -16.98
N ASN A 384 3.37 3.23 -17.66
CA ASN A 384 2.86 2.08 -18.40
C ASN A 384 3.87 1.59 -19.45
N GLY A 385 4.12 0.28 -19.48
CA GLY A 385 4.98 -0.37 -20.47
C GLY A 385 6.49 -0.14 -20.28
N LEU A 386 6.93 0.70 -19.32
CA LEU A 386 8.34 1.00 -19.08
C LEU A 386 8.94 0.22 -17.90
N THR A 387 8.14 -0.49 -17.13
CA THR A 387 8.59 -1.26 -15.98
C THR A 387 9.71 -2.27 -16.27
N PRO A 388 9.71 -3.03 -17.39
CA PRO A 388 10.84 -3.92 -17.70
C PRO A 388 12.17 -3.18 -17.89
N THR A 389 12.14 -1.96 -18.45
CA THR A 389 13.32 -1.10 -18.59
C THR A 389 13.79 -0.62 -17.21
N CYS A 390 12.88 -0.12 -16.35
CA CYS A 390 13.21 0.26 -14.98
C CYS A 390 13.87 -0.88 -14.21
N LEU A 391 13.33 -2.10 -14.26
CA LEU A 391 13.92 -3.29 -13.63
C LEU A 391 15.34 -3.59 -14.13
N SER A 392 15.58 -3.46 -15.41
CA SER A 392 16.91 -3.72 -15.99
C SER A 392 17.92 -2.66 -15.58
N LEU A 393 17.52 -1.39 -15.57
CA LEU A 393 18.37 -0.28 -15.18
C LEU A 393 18.67 -0.29 -13.67
N THR A 394 17.67 -0.54 -12.82
CA THR A 394 17.86 -0.62 -11.37
C THR A 394 18.80 -1.76 -10.98
N LYS A 395 18.68 -2.91 -11.64
CA LYS A 395 19.65 -4.00 -11.48
C LYS A 395 21.05 -3.59 -11.95
N LYS A 396 21.15 -2.98 -13.14
CA LYS A 396 22.43 -2.53 -13.74
C LYS A 396 23.16 -1.55 -12.84
N TYR A 397 22.46 -0.58 -12.26
CA TYR A 397 23.04 0.49 -11.46
C TYR A 397 23.02 0.21 -9.95
N GLY A 398 22.33 -0.83 -9.50
CA GLY A 398 22.31 -1.28 -8.11
C GLY A 398 21.33 -0.54 -7.21
N HIS A 399 20.18 -0.09 -7.75
CA HIS A 399 19.12 0.58 -6.97
C HIS A 399 18.09 -0.42 -6.45
N PRO A 400 17.62 -0.29 -5.20
CA PRO A 400 16.39 -0.93 -4.76
C PRO A 400 15.19 -0.36 -5.53
N ILE A 401 14.17 -1.21 -5.80
CA ILE A 401 13.00 -0.79 -6.57
C ILE A 401 11.70 -1.28 -5.94
N ILE A 402 10.68 -0.41 -5.93
CA ILE A 402 9.29 -0.73 -5.60
C ILE A 402 8.47 -0.70 -6.90
N MET A 403 7.59 -1.67 -7.05
CA MET A 403 6.82 -1.88 -8.28
C MET A 403 5.44 -1.24 -8.15
N ALA A 404 5.20 -0.13 -8.87
CA ALA A 404 3.90 0.52 -8.98
C ALA A 404 3.50 0.76 -10.45
N PRO A 405 3.60 -0.25 -11.35
CA PRO A 405 3.33 -0.04 -12.77
C PRO A 405 1.88 0.37 -13.00
N GLY A 406 1.67 1.46 -13.77
CA GLY A 406 0.36 2.07 -13.93
C GLY A 406 -0.70 1.13 -14.49
N GLU A 407 -0.34 0.24 -15.42
CA GLU A 407 -1.25 -0.73 -16.02
C GLU A 407 -1.82 -1.76 -15.02
N TYR A 408 -1.20 -1.93 -13.84
CA TYR A 408 -1.59 -2.91 -12.83
C TYR A 408 -1.92 -2.31 -11.47
N ALA A 409 -1.25 -1.22 -11.07
CA ALA A 409 -1.22 -0.76 -9.68
C ALA A 409 -1.79 0.66 -9.47
N TYR A 410 -2.22 1.37 -10.54
CA TYR A 410 -2.86 2.68 -10.45
C TYR A 410 -4.36 2.51 -10.20
N PHE A 411 -4.76 2.74 -8.96
CA PHE A 411 -6.15 2.55 -8.53
C PHE A 411 -7.07 3.75 -8.84
N ASP A 412 -6.53 4.86 -9.31
CA ASP A 412 -7.29 5.96 -9.90
C ASP A 412 -7.76 5.65 -11.32
N TYR A 413 -7.12 4.70 -12.03
CA TYR A 413 -7.55 4.28 -13.36
C TYR A 413 -8.92 3.61 -13.34
N PRO A 414 -9.75 3.81 -14.39
CA PRO A 414 -11.04 3.13 -14.53
C PRO A 414 -10.89 1.60 -14.39
N GLN A 415 -11.81 0.99 -13.67
CA GLN A 415 -11.79 -0.46 -13.42
C GLN A 415 -12.43 -1.27 -14.54
N TRP A 416 -13.26 -0.62 -15.36
CA TRP A 416 -13.97 -1.22 -16.48
C TRP A 416 -14.46 -0.13 -17.45
N ARG A 417 -14.91 -0.52 -18.66
CA ARG A 417 -15.34 0.42 -19.72
C ARG A 417 -16.55 1.29 -19.37
N GLY A 418 -17.32 0.92 -18.36
CA GLY A 418 -18.49 1.67 -17.93
C GLY A 418 -18.25 2.52 -16.67
N ASP A 419 -17.02 2.64 -16.17
CA ASP A 419 -16.72 3.64 -15.16
C ASP A 419 -16.98 5.04 -15.72
N LEU A 420 -17.45 5.93 -14.84
CA LEU A 420 -17.94 7.24 -15.23
C LEU A 420 -16.82 8.07 -15.90
N PRO A 421 -17.09 8.70 -17.07
CA PRO A 421 -16.07 9.43 -17.81
C PRO A 421 -15.45 10.61 -17.05
N GLU A 422 -16.18 11.21 -16.11
CA GLU A 422 -15.70 12.28 -15.25
C GLU A 422 -14.53 11.84 -14.34
N PHE A 423 -14.31 10.54 -14.17
CA PHE A 423 -13.20 9.97 -13.42
C PHE A 423 -12.06 9.51 -14.33
N ASN A 424 -12.14 9.78 -15.61
CA ASN A 424 -11.10 9.54 -16.59
C ASN A 424 -11.09 10.69 -17.62
N ASN A 425 -10.60 11.83 -17.20
CA ASN A 425 -10.63 13.04 -18.01
C ASN A 425 -9.40 13.22 -18.94
N TRP A 426 -8.41 12.30 -18.90
CA TRP A 426 -7.18 12.34 -19.70
C TRP A 426 -6.81 11.02 -20.39
N GLY A 427 -7.80 10.15 -20.60
CA GLY A 427 -7.59 8.97 -21.45
C GLY A 427 -6.80 7.84 -20.78
N MET A 428 -6.90 7.70 -19.47
CA MET A 428 -6.26 6.63 -18.71
C MET A 428 -6.64 5.24 -19.24
N PRO A 429 -5.73 4.28 -19.24
CA PRO A 429 -6.04 2.90 -19.56
C PRO A 429 -6.99 2.29 -18.52
N ILE A 430 -7.71 1.25 -18.91
CA ILE A 430 -8.54 0.49 -17.98
C ILE A 430 -7.67 -0.51 -17.23
N SER A 431 -7.60 -0.38 -15.91
CA SER A 431 -6.93 -1.33 -15.02
C SER A 431 -7.96 -2.21 -14.33
N THR A 432 -8.26 -3.37 -14.94
CA THR A 432 -9.23 -4.33 -14.41
C THR A 432 -8.69 -5.07 -13.19
N LEU A 433 -9.58 -5.68 -12.40
CA LEU A 433 -9.18 -6.56 -11.30
C LEU A 433 -8.27 -7.70 -11.76
N GLU A 434 -8.58 -8.30 -12.92
CA GLU A 434 -7.76 -9.38 -13.50
C GLU A 434 -6.37 -8.88 -13.89
N ASN A 435 -6.25 -7.66 -14.43
CA ASN A 435 -4.95 -7.07 -14.72
C ASN A 435 -4.13 -6.87 -13.43
N CYS A 436 -4.74 -6.31 -12.38
CA CYS A 436 -4.07 -6.18 -11.08
C CYS A 436 -3.60 -7.54 -10.54
N TYR A 437 -4.41 -8.59 -10.71
CA TYR A 437 -4.05 -9.93 -10.27
C TYR A 437 -2.89 -10.53 -11.07
N LYS A 438 -2.74 -10.18 -12.34
CA LYS A 438 -1.64 -10.65 -13.20
C LYS A 438 -0.29 -10.03 -12.84
N LEU A 439 -0.25 -8.97 -12.02
CA LEU A 439 1.03 -8.38 -11.63
C LEU A 439 1.91 -9.43 -10.93
N ASP A 440 3.05 -9.70 -11.54
CA ASP A 440 4.19 -10.36 -10.89
C ASP A 440 5.30 -9.32 -10.70
N PRO A 441 5.63 -8.93 -9.46
CA PRO A 441 6.67 -7.93 -9.21
C PRO A 441 8.04 -8.30 -9.77
N GLY A 442 8.30 -9.58 -9.93
CA GLY A 442 9.52 -10.08 -10.54
C GLY A 442 9.51 -10.10 -12.08
N TYR A 443 8.36 -9.91 -12.70
CA TYR A 443 8.20 -9.99 -14.18
C TYR A 443 8.76 -11.27 -14.78
N GLY A 444 8.52 -12.42 -14.12
CA GLY A 444 8.95 -13.73 -14.58
C GLY A 444 10.46 -13.99 -14.50
N ARG A 445 11.22 -13.15 -13.79
CA ARG A 445 12.66 -13.32 -13.58
C ARG A 445 12.92 -14.30 -12.44
N GLU A 446 14.08 -14.93 -12.45
CA GLU A 446 14.54 -15.81 -11.37
C GLU A 446 14.74 -15.03 -10.05
N ALA A 447 14.62 -15.72 -8.91
CA ALA A 447 14.67 -15.09 -7.59
C ALA A 447 15.94 -14.26 -7.34
N GLU A 448 17.10 -14.73 -7.82
CA GLU A 448 18.38 -14.01 -7.71
C GLU A 448 18.37 -12.70 -8.51
N GLU A 449 17.62 -12.68 -9.62
CA GLU A 449 17.44 -11.48 -10.44
C GLU A 449 16.47 -10.48 -9.85
N GLN A 450 15.65 -10.91 -8.87
CA GLN A 450 14.66 -10.10 -8.17
C GLN A 450 15.18 -9.53 -6.85
N SER A 451 16.40 -9.82 -6.42
CA SER A 451 16.92 -9.47 -5.09
C SER A 451 16.90 -7.97 -4.76
N HIS A 452 16.83 -7.10 -5.78
CA HIS A 452 16.70 -5.65 -5.63
C HIS A 452 15.25 -5.16 -5.62
N VAL A 453 14.26 -6.03 -5.90
CA VAL A 453 12.82 -5.71 -5.86
C VAL A 453 12.34 -5.79 -4.42
N LEU A 454 11.96 -4.65 -3.86
CA LEU A 454 11.46 -4.57 -2.47
C LEU A 454 10.02 -5.06 -2.35
N GLY A 455 9.22 -4.89 -3.39
CA GLY A 455 7.81 -5.28 -3.40
C GLY A 455 6.92 -4.42 -4.29
N VAL A 456 5.67 -4.22 -3.86
CA VAL A 456 4.62 -3.57 -4.65
C VAL A 456 4.06 -2.34 -3.96
N MET A 457 3.55 -1.39 -4.76
CA MET A 457 2.76 -0.27 -4.28
C MET A 457 1.57 -0.03 -5.19
N GLY A 458 0.37 0.06 -4.60
CA GLY A 458 -0.82 0.58 -5.27
C GLY A 458 -0.92 2.07 -5.06
N THR A 459 -1.10 2.84 -6.13
CA THR A 459 -1.26 4.29 -6.04
C THR A 459 -2.71 4.69 -6.24
N LEU A 460 -3.17 5.64 -5.45
CA LEU A 460 -4.52 6.22 -5.55
C LEU A 460 -4.38 7.73 -5.72
N TRP A 461 -4.08 8.17 -6.95
CA TRP A 461 -4.06 9.58 -7.29
C TRP A 461 -5.46 10.16 -7.19
N ALA A 462 -5.60 11.36 -6.64
CA ALA A 462 -6.89 11.84 -6.18
C ALA A 462 -7.44 13.04 -6.95
N GLU A 463 -7.00 13.30 -8.20
CA GLU A 463 -7.52 14.40 -9.02
C GLU A 463 -9.05 14.32 -9.20
N ALA A 464 -9.58 13.10 -9.35
CA ALA A 464 -11.01 12.83 -9.52
C ALA A 464 -11.62 12.03 -8.35
N ILE A 465 -10.95 11.97 -7.19
CA ILE A 465 -11.37 11.20 -6.02
C ILE A 465 -11.64 12.14 -4.86
N GLY A 466 -12.88 12.64 -4.78
CA GLY A 466 -13.25 13.73 -3.88
C GLY A 466 -13.51 13.33 -2.42
N ASP A 467 -13.72 12.05 -2.13
CA ASP A 467 -14.05 11.55 -0.79
C ASP A 467 -13.61 10.11 -0.55
N VAL A 468 -13.73 9.68 0.71
CA VAL A 468 -13.33 8.33 1.15
C VAL A 468 -14.16 7.21 0.50
N ASN A 469 -15.43 7.44 0.20
CA ASN A 469 -16.28 6.42 -0.43
C ASN A 469 -15.82 6.13 -1.86
N ARG A 470 -15.49 7.21 -2.62
CA ARG A 470 -14.91 7.03 -3.95
C ARG A 470 -13.52 6.42 -3.87
N ALA A 471 -12.71 6.83 -2.91
CA ALA A 471 -11.38 6.27 -2.67
C ALA A 471 -11.42 4.75 -2.43
N THR A 472 -12.30 4.29 -1.54
CA THR A 472 -12.44 2.85 -1.25
C THR A 472 -13.06 2.07 -2.40
N TYR A 473 -14.05 2.65 -3.11
CA TYR A 473 -14.61 2.05 -4.33
C TYR A 473 -13.54 1.81 -5.40
N MET A 474 -12.65 2.77 -5.59
CA MET A 474 -11.55 2.65 -6.56
C MET A 474 -10.45 1.69 -6.10
N THR A 475 -10.26 1.57 -4.80
CA THR A 475 -9.23 0.69 -4.22
C THR A 475 -9.67 -0.78 -4.21
N PHE A 476 -10.92 -1.09 -3.77
CA PHE A 476 -11.40 -2.46 -3.60
C PHE A 476 -12.33 -2.89 -4.74
N PRO A 477 -12.09 -4.11 -5.32
CA PRO A 477 -11.24 -5.21 -4.83
C PRO A 477 -9.79 -5.23 -5.34
N ARG A 478 -9.32 -4.26 -6.14
CA ARG A 478 -7.98 -4.33 -6.74
C ARG A 478 -6.85 -4.42 -5.71
N ALA A 479 -7.03 -3.79 -4.54
CA ALA A 479 -6.09 -3.92 -3.44
C ALA A 479 -5.95 -5.37 -2.92
N PHE A 480 -6.97 -6.21 -3.02
CA PHE A 480 -6.83 -7.64 -2.69
C PHE A 480 -5.84 -8.35 -3.63
N ALA A 481 -5.95 -8.06 -4.93
CA ALA A 481 -5.08 -8.62 -5.95
C ALA A 481 -3.62 -8.19 -5.75
N LEU A 482 -3.41 -6.92 -5.42
CA LEU A 482 -2.08 -6.38 -5.16
C LEU A 482 -1.49 -6.93 -3.85
N ALA A 483 -2.30 -7.09 -2.79
CA ALA A 483 -1.88 -7.73 -1.56
C ALA A 483 -1.35 -9.15 -1.82
N GLU A 484 -2.07 -9.93 -2.65
CA GLU A 484 -1.67 -11.28 -3.02
C GLU A 484 -0.42 -11.29 -3.92
N ALA A 485 -0.23 -10.29 -4.79
CA ALA A 485 0.99 -10.13 -5.58
C ALA A 485 2.24 -9.89 -4.71
N GLY A 486 2.09 -9.15 -3.61
CA GLY A 486 3.18 -8.84 -2.68
C GLY A 486 3.42 -9.89 -1.60
N TRP A 487 2.40 -10.66 -1.25
CA TRP A 487 2.46 -11.62 -0.14
C TRP A 487 2.67 -13.07 -0.58
N THR A 488 1.80 -13.56 -1.49
CA THR A 488 1.69 -14.98 -1.83
C THR A 488 2.77 -15.41 -2.80
N GLN A 489 3.40 -16.56 -2.60
CA GLN A 489 4.34 -17.15 -3.54
C GLN A 489 3.65 -17.42 -4.88
N LEU A 490 4.38 -17.27 -5.99
CA LEU A 490 3.80 -17.27 -7.33
C LEU A 490 3.08 -18.58 -7.65
N GLU A 491 3.61 -19.72 -7.21
CA GLU A 491 3.05 -21.06 -7.39
C GLU A 491 1.74 -21.31 -6.62
N HIS A 492 1.43 -20.47 -5.61
CA HIS A 492 0.19 -20.55 -4.82
C HIS A 492 -0.88 -19.55 -5.27
N ARG A 493 -0.58 -18.73 -6.29
CA ARG A 493 -1.55 -17.77 -6.85
C ARG A 493 -2.42 -18.46 -7.89
N ASP A 494 -3.72 -18.49 -7.65
CA ASP A 494 -4.74 -19.06 -8.52
C ASP A 494 -5.92 -18.10 -8.67
N TRP A 495 -6.22 -17.72 -9.92
CA TRP A 495 -7.25 -16.73 -10.22
C TRP A 495 -8.66 -17.19 -9.84
N ASP A 496 -8.99 -18.47 -10.05
CA ASP A 496 -10.31 -18.99 -9.74
C ASP A 496 -10.52 -19.07 -8.23
N SER A 497 -9.53 -19.54 -7.49
CA SER A 497 -9.51 -19.49 -6.04
C SER A 497 -9.60 -18.04 -5.51
N PHE A 498 -8.85 -17.10 -6.09
CA PHE A 498 -8.90 -15.70 -5.71
C PHE A 498 -10.32 -15.11 -5.84
N LYS A 499 -11.00 -15.35 -6.97
CA LYS A 499 -12.38 -14.90 -7.18
C LYS A 499 -13.33 -15.39 -6.07
N VAL A 500 -13.22 -16.67 -5.70
CA VAL A 500 -14.04 -17.25 -4.64
C VAL A 500 -13.79 -16.57 -3.30
N ARG A 501 -12.52 -16.38 -2.92
CA ARG A 501 -12.11 -15.77 -1.64
C ARG A 501 -12.39 -14.28 -1.55
N MET A 502 -12.49 -13.60 -2.68
CA MET A 502 -12.80 -12.18 -2.77
C MET A 502 -14.20 -11.84 -2.26
N TYR A 503 -15.23 -12.63 -2.60
CA TYR A 503 -16.62 -12.28 -2.28
C TYR A 503 -16.94 -12.17 -0.79
N PRO A 504 -16.52 -13.10 0.09
CA PRO A 504 -16.68 -12.94 1.53
C PRO A 504 -16.04 -11.64 2.05
N ASN A 505 -14.85 -11.31 1.56
CA ASN A 505 -14.15 -10.09 1.94
C ASN A 505 -14.88 -8.81 1.48
N LEU A 506 -15.41 -8.78 0.25
CA LEU A 506 -16.23 -7.66 -0.22
C LEU A 506 -17.50 -7.51 0.62
N THR A 507 -18.15 -8.64 0.93
CA THR A 507 -19.36 -8.64 1.77
C THR A 507 -19.07 -8.11 3.16
N ASP A 508 -17.95 -8.48 3.75
CA ASP A 508 -17.50 -8.02 5.06
C ASP A 508 -17.21 -6.51 5.04
N LEU A 509 -16.52 -6.01 4.03
CA LEU A 509 -16.29 -4.57 3.85
C LEU A 509 -17.62 -3.81 3.73
N MET A 510 -18.57 -4.29 2.93
CA MET A 510 -19.88 -3.66 2.79
C MET A 510 -20.67 -3.64 4.11
N LYS A 511 -20.59 -4.69 4.93
CA LYS A 511 -21.20 -4.73 6.28
C LYS A 511 -20.60 -3.68 7.21
N CYS A 512 -19.31 -3.37 7.02
CA CYS A 512 -18.62 -2.29 7.75
C CYS A 512 -18.87 -0.89 7.16
N GLY A 513 -19.77 -0.76 6.18
CA GLY A 513 -20.11 0.52 5.54
C GLY A 513 -19.08 1.02 4.52
N VAL A 514 -18.17 0.16 4.07
CA VAL A 514 -17.16 0.50 3.07
C VAL A 514 -17.77 0.45 1.67
N SER A 515 -17.60 1.51 0.90
CA SER A 515 -17.94 1.52 -0.52
C SER A 515 -16.94 0.67 -1.30
N VAL A 516 -17.43 -0.35 -2.00
CA VAL A 516 -16.58 -1.25 -2.81
C VAL A 516 -17.19 -1.44 -4.18
N ARG A 517 -16.33 -1.70 -5.17
CA ARG A 517 -16.81 -2.14 -6.47
C ARG A 517 -17.08 -3.64 -6.47
N VAL A 518 -18.27 -4.04 -6.91
CA VAL A 518 -18.59 -5.45 -7.18
C VAL A 518 -18.22 -5.73 -8.64
N PRO A 519 -17.24 -6.60 -8.93
CA PRO A 519 -16.78 -6.87 -10.29
C PRO A 519 -17.73 -7.84 -11.01
N PHE A 520 -18.89 -7.36 -11.43
CA PHE A 520 -19.96 -8.17 -12.06
C PHE A 520 -19.53 -8.80 -13.39
N GLU A 521 -18.50 -8.29 -14.05
CA GLU A 521 -17.95 -8.83 -15.30
C GLU A 521 -17.26 -10.19 -15.14
N ILE A 522 -16.85 -10.54 -13.92
CA ILE A 522 -16.24 -11.85 -13.60
C ILE A 522 -17.21 -12.78 -12.85
N VAL A 523 -18.43 -12.34 -12.58
CA VAL A 523 -19.50 -13.19 -12.03
C VAL A 523 -20.01 -14.06 -13.17
N GLU A 524 -19.81 -15.36 -13.08
CA GLU A 524 -20.38 -16.29 -14.04
C GLU A 524 -21.92 -16.18 -13.99
N ARG A 525 -22.52 -15.81 -15.11
CA ARG A 525 -23.98 -15.94 -15.26
C ARG A 525 -24.29 -17.43 -15.33
N LYS A 526 -24.75 -17.99 -14.20
CA LYS A 526 -25.31 -19.36 -14.19
C LYS A 526 -26.60 -19.41 -14.96
#